data_37ff5b36c4d96d7705bcdeb2bb2c739f
#
_entry.id   37ff5b36c4d96d7705bcdeb2bb2c739f
#
_cell.length_a   1.000
_cell.length_b   1.000
_cell.length_c   1.000
_cell.angle_alpha   90.00
_cell.angle_beta   90.00
_cell.angle_gamma   90.00
#
_symmetry.space_group_name_H-M   'P 1'
#
loop_
_entity.id
_entity.type
_entity.pdbx_description
1 polymer ?
#
loop_
_entity_poly.entity_id
_entity_poly.type
_entity_poly.pdbx_seq_one_letter_code
_entity_poly.pdbx_strand_id
1 'polypeptide(L)'
;MTRTATDCRACVAESTASAKLLYTVLCHEGAKTQSTLAAETGLDRKTVQRAISQLVDCDVVTESIDPTDARRKRYQPVDEYC
;
A
#
# COMPACT_ATOMS: atom_id res chain seq x y z
N MET A 1 -5.21 17.35 -12.16
CA MET A 1 -4.09 17.98 -11.44
C MET A 1 -3.18 16.90 -10.87
N THR A 2 -1.88 17.07 -11.00
CA THR A 2 -0.92 16.12 -10.46
C THR A 2 -0.70 16.43 -8.97
N ARG A 3 -0.73 15.39 -8.12
CA ARG A 3 -0.43 15.56 -6.69
C ARG A 3 1.05 15.84 -6.48
N THR A 4 1.35 16.70 -5.53
CA THR A 4 2.73 16.92 -5.10
C THR A 4 3.13 15.87 -4.05
N ALA A 5 4.43 15.74 -3.79
CA ALA A 5 4.91 14.86 -2.73
C ALA A 5 4.32 15.24 -1.36
N THR A 6 4.13 16.53 -1.09
CA THR A 6 3.52 17.02 0.14
C THR A 6 2.06 16.56 0.24
N ASP A 7 1.30 16.64 -0.85
CA ASP A 7 -0.09 16.18 -0.88
C ASP A 7 -0.19 14.67 -0.63
N CYS A 8 0.71 13.89 -1.21
CA CYS A 8 0.73 12.44 -1.02
C CYS A 8 1.06 12.08 0.42
N ARG A 9 2.02 12.74 1.04
CA ARG A 9 2.36 12.53 2.46
C ARG A 9 1.22 12.92 3.38
N ALA A 10 0.57 14.04 3.12
CA ALA A 10 -0.59 14.49 3.91
C ALA A 10 -1.73 13.47 3.79
N CYS A 11 -1.97 12.94 2.60
CA CYS A 11 -2.99 11.93 2.37
C CYS A 11 -2.72 10.68 3.23
N VAL A 12 -1.48 10.20 3.29
CA VAL A 12 -1.10 9.06 4.13
C VAL A 12 -1.26 9.40 5.60
N ALA A 13 -0.84 10.59 6.02
CA ALA A 13 -0.93 11.03 7.42
C ALA A 13 -2.38 11.09 7.90
N GLU A 14 -3.33 11.38 7.02
CA GLU A 14 -4.75 11.42 7.32
C GLU A 14 -5.45 10.07 7.18
N SER A 15 -4.76 9.05 6.68
CA SER A 15 -5.32 7.72 6.49
C SER A 15 -5.42 6.96 7.82
N THR A 16 -6.02 5.77 7.78
CA THR A 16 -6.15 4.93 8.97
C THR A 16 -4.80 4.44 9.48
N ALA A 17 -4.73 4.03 10.75
CA ALA A 17 -3.53 3.43 11.33
C ALA A 17 -3.10 2.19 10.55
N SER A 18 -4.06 1.38 10.08
CA SER A 18 -3.77 0.19 9.26
C SER A 18 -3.09 0.56 7.95
N ALA A 19 -3.56 1.62 7.27
CA ALA A 19 -2.95 2.09 6.03
C ALA A 19 -1.51 2.56 6.27
N LYS A 20 -1.27 3.29 7.35
CA LYS A 20 0.07 3.75 7.72
C LYS A 20 1.01 2.56 7.99
N LEU A 21 0.51 1.55 8.70
CA LEU A 21 1.28 0.34 8.98
C LEU A 21 1.66 -0.38 7.69
N LEU A 22 0.71 -0.60 6.80
CA LEU A 22 0.97 -1.27 5.52
C LEU A 22 1.95 -0.48 4.66
N TYR A 23 1.81 0.83 4.62
CA TYR A 23 2.72 1.68 3.88
C TYR A 23 4.16 1.57 4.43
N THR A 24 4.31 1.59 5.74
CA THR A 24 5.62 1.41 6.39
C THR A 24 6.23 0.07 6.02
N VAL A 25 5.46 -1.00 6.05
CA VAL A 25 5.94 -2.35 5.68
C VAL A 25 6.39 -2.36 4.21
N LEU A 26 5.58 -1.80 3.31
CA LEU A 26 5.92 -1.75 1.88
C LEU A 26 7.20 -0.94 1.64
N CYS A 27 7.34 0.19 2.31
CA CYS A 27 8.55 1.03 2.18
C CYS A 27 9.81 0.30 2.64
N HIS A 28 9.72 -0.50 3.69
CA HIS A 28 10.87 -1.23 4.23
C HIS A 28 11.17 -2.53 3.49
N GLU A 29 10.14 -3.25 3.05
CA GLU A 29 10.30 -4.60 2.53
C GLU A 29 10.03 -4.74 1.03
N GLY A 30 9.45 -3.73 0.40
CA GLY A 30 9.17 -3.74 -1.03
C GLY A 30 7.80 -4.32 -1.38
N ALA A 31 7.61 -4.64 -2.65
CA ALA A 31 6.32 -5.08 -3.18
C ALA A 31 5.82 -6.37 -2.53
N LYS A 32 4.53 -6.41 -2.20
CA LYS A 32 3.89 -7.58 -1.57
C LYS A 32 2.46 -7.75 -2.05
N THR A 33 1.96 -8.98 -1.93
CA THR A 33 0.54 -9.28 -2.17
C THR A 33 -0.28 -8.98 -0.92
N GLN A 34 -1.61 -8.87 -1.08
CA GLN A 34 -2.51 -8.69 0.07
C GLN A 34 -2.40 -9.84 1.07
N SER A 35 -2.29 -11.07 0.59
CA SER A 35 -2.16 -12.25 1.46
C SER A 35 -0.92 -12.16 2.33
N THR A 36 0.21 -11.76 1.74
CA THR A 36 1.46 -11.60 2.48
C THR A 36 1.35 -10.48 3.50
N LEU A 37 0.75 -9.35 3.13
CA LEU A 37 0.55 -8.24 4.06
C LEU A 37 -0.33 -8.64 5.24
N ALA A 38 -1.41 -9.37 4.99
CA ALA A 38 -2.27 -9.86 6.06
C ALA A 38 -1.53 -10.80 7.01
N ALA A 39 -0.73 -11.71 6.46
CA ALA A 39 0.04 -12.66 7.26
C ALA A 39 1.11 -11.97 8.11
N GLU A 40 1.80 -10.99 7.56
CA GLU A 40 2.89 -10.30 8.26
C GLU A 40 2.41 -9.31 9.31
N THR A 41 1.27 -8.67 9.07
CA THR A 41 0.76 -7.63 9.98
C THR A 41 -0.26 -8.16 10.99
N GLY A 42 -0.83 -9.34 10.72
CA GLY A 42 -1.90 -9.89 11.54
C GLY A 42 -3.25 -9.23 11.31
N LEU A 43 -3.36 -8.33 10.36
CA LEU A 43 -4.63 -7.69 9.99
C LEU A 43 -5.49 -8.65 9.18
N ASP A 44 -6.81 -8.51 9.29
CA ASP A 44 -7.71 -9.32 8.48
C ASP A 44 -7.76 -8.81 7.03
N ARG A 45 -8.28 -9.65 6.15
CA ARG A 45 -8.32 -9.36 4.71
C ARG A 45 -9.04 -8.07 4.36
N LYS A 46 -10.20 -7.85 5.00
CA LYS A 46 -10.99 -6.64 4.72
C LYS A 46 -10.23 -5.38 5.12
N THR A 47 -9.57 -5.43 6.27
CA THR A 47 -8.76 -4.30 6.73
C THR A 47 -7.61 -4.01 5.77
N VAL A 48 -6.93 -5.07 5.30
CA VAL A 48 -5.84 -4.93 4.33
C VAL A 48 -6.36 -4.33 3.03
N GLN A 49 -7.49 -4.84 2.50
CA GLN A 49 -8.09 -4.32 1.28
C GLN A 49 -8.43 -2.82 1.38
N ARG A 50 -9.06 -2.42 2.48
CA ARG A 50 -9.43 -1.01 2.71
C ARG A 50 -8.20 -0.13 2.82
N ALA A 51 -7.20 -0.58 3.57
CA ALA A 51 -5.97 0.17 3.75
C ALA A 51 -5.20 0.33 2.43
N ILE A 52 -5.09 -0.73 1.65
CA ILE A 52 -4.46 -0.69 0.33
C ILE A 52 -5.21 0.27 -0.59
N SER A 53 -6.54 0.23 -0.61
CA SER A 53 -7.34 1.14 -1.42
C SER A 53 -7.05 2.60 -1.05
N GLN A 54 -6.93 2.91 0.23
CA GLN A 54 -6.58 4.26 0.69
C GLN A 54 -5.20 4.68 0.16
N LEU A 55 -4.22 3.78 0.22
CA LEU A 55 -2.87 4.08 -0.24
C LEU A 55 -2.80 4.26 -1.76
N VAL A 56 -3.55 3.45 -2.51
CA VAL A 56 -3.64 3.61 -3.97
C VAL A 56 -4.31 4.94 -4.31
N ASP A 57 -5.38 5.29 -3.59
CA ASP A 57 -6.06 6.57 -3.79
C ASP A 57 -5.16 7.76 -3.45
N CYS A 58 -4.22 7.59 -2.53
CA CYS A 58 -3.23 8.62 -2.20
C CYS A 58 -2.08 8.69 -3.21
N ASP A 59 -2.05 7.81 -4.20
CA ASP A 59 -0.99 7.73 -5.22
C ASP A 59 0.40 7.41 -4.65
N VAL A 60 0.45 6.80 -3.46
CA VAL A 60 1.73 6.40 -2.84
C VAL A 60 2.04 4.92 -3.01
N VAL A 61 1.09 4.16 -3.54
CA VAL A 61 1.22 2.73 -3.84
C VAL A 61 0.65 2.47 -5.22
N THR A 62 1.35 1.65 -6.00
CA THR A 62 0.88 1.21 -7.31
C THR A 62 0.52 -0.27 -7.26
N GLU A 63 -0.41 -0.66 -8.12
CA GLU A 63 -0.89 -2.04 -8.23
C GLU A 63 -0.35 -2.65 -9.50
N SER A 64 0.13 -3.89 -9.42
CA SER A 64 0.60 -4.65 -10.57
C SER A 64 0.20 -6.11 -10.43
N ILE A 65 0.32 -6.86 -11.53
CA ILE A 65 0.04 -8.29 -11.51
C ILE A 65 1.28 -9.05 -11.04
N ASP A 66 1.09 -10.03 -10.14
CA ASP A 66 2.18 -10.89 -9.70
C ASP A 66 2.69 -11.71 -10.89
N PRO A 67 3.98 -11.62 -11.24
CA PRO A 67 4.52 -12.36 -12.37
C PRO A 67 4.48 -13.89 -12.20
N THR A 68 4.37 -14.38 -10.96
CA THR A 68 4.31 -15.81 -10.69
C THR A 68 2.87 -16.33 -10.66
N ASP A 69 1.88 -15.47 -10.45
CA ASP A 69 0.47 -15.85 -10.44
C ASP A 69 -0.39 -14.68 -10.89
N ALA A 70 -0.88 -14.75 -12.13
CA ALA A 70 -1.67 -13.67 -12.74
C ALA A 70 -2.99 -13.38 -12.01
N ARG A 71 -3.43 -14.27 -11.11
CA ARG A 71 -4.65 -14.06 -10.32
C ARG A 71 -4.39 -13.22 -9.07
N ARG A 72 -3.13 -12.97 -8.72
CA ARG A 72 -2.75 -12.17 -7.56
C ARG A 72 -2.23 -10.81 -8.00
N LYS A 73 -2.55 -9.80 -7.21
CA LYS A 73 -2.05 -8.45 -7.41
C LYS A 73 -0.94 -8.16 -6.41
N ARG A 74 0.09 -7.49 -6.86
CA ARG A 74 1.17 -7.00 -6.01
C ARG A 74 1.01 -5.50 -5.84
N TYR A 75 1.35 -5.03 -4.67
CA TYR A 75 1.31 -3.61 -4.33
C TYR A 75 2.72 -3.15 -4.02
N GLN A 76 3.13 -2.08 -4.67
CA GLN A 76 4.48 -1.57 -4.59
C GLN A 76 4.45 -0.11 -4.15
N PRO A 77 5.31 0.29 -3.20
CA PRO A 77 5.37 1.69 -2.79
C PRO A 77 6.03 2.53 -3.86
N VAL A 78 5.62 3.79 -3.95
CA VAL A 78 6.30 4.78 -4.77
C VAL A 78 7.49 5.28 -3.94
N ASP A 79 8.71 4.87 -4.33
CA ASP A 79 9.92 5.06 -3.53
C ASP A 79 10.19 6.51 -3.13
N GLU A 80 9.85 7.46 -3.97
CA GLU A 80 10.12 8.87 -3.69
C GLU A 80 9.34 9.43 -2.50
N TYR A 81 8.32 8.70 -2.02
CA TYR A 81 7.53 9.12 -0.86
C TYR A 81 7.85 8.32 0.41
N CYS A 82 8.70 7.33 0.31
CA CYS A 82 9.10 6.51 1.47
C CYS A 82 10.11 7.17 2.41
#